data_79a99b747a9a000cdea5dd46db1c81ed
#
_entry.id   79a99b747a9a000cdea5dd46db1c81ed
#
_cell.length_a   1.000
_cell.length_b   1.000
_cell.length_c   1.000
_cell.angle_alpha   90.00
_cell.angle_beta   90.00
_cell.angle_gamma   90.00
#
_symmetry.space_group_name_H-M   'P 1'
#
loop_
_entity.id
_entity.type
_entity.pdbx_description
1 polymer ?
#
loop_
_entity_poly.entity_id
_entity_poly.type
_entity_poly.pdbx_seq_one_letter_code
_entity_poly.pdbx_strand_id
1 'polypeptide(L)'
;MEEIVPMGPCDFHDKYDSYILWTNDTLSRQLQQLKAYPNSWNPHGKFLVVLERISEVAIVLEEMRQWQVLNVVALVPASSDRNTFELYTWFPYQPPSGECGKLRETVLVNKCTAQEGYLLRNISVFPPKIPQDFAGCPITVSTLPSEPHVMTSIDRVERQPEADATYADGLDIRLLNFVKQRLNASVRFLPPPDGEWWTIYFNNTWGGIAGDVLYGRADVGMCGTTYAYAMTPDLDFTVPYEALDALFVVPRAKQHPRWNSIARVCDLPTWLLLIIVMIVAAVIMLCLANYGTKYSEEQPDYRSMSGCLSSAWAAMLGVSVPRQPRSAPMR
;
A
#
# COMPACT_ATOMS: atom_id res chain seq x y z
N MET A 1 -8.07 6.20 24.19
CA MET A 1 -8.38 6.01 22.77
C MET A 1 -8.53 7.41 22.19
N GLU A 2 -7.44 7.96 21.69
CA GLU A 2 -7.49 9.23 20.96
C GLU A 2 -8.04 8.92 19.56
N GLU A 3 -9.10 9.61 19.18
CA GLU A 3 -9.65 9.55 17.84
C GLU A 3 -8.59 10.03 16.85
N ILE A 4 -8.16 9.13 15.97
CA ILE A 4 -7.37 9.49 14.80
C ILE A 4 -8.32 10.24 13.86
N VAL A 5 -8.27 11.55 13.89
CA VAL A 5 -8.96 12.40 12.91
C VAL A 5 -8.29 12.13 11.56
N PRO A 6 -9.00 11.63 10.55
CA PRO A 6 -8.42 11.48 9.22
C PRO A 6 -8.11 12.86 8.66
N MET A 7 -6.82 13.17 8.49
CA MET A 7 -6.42 14.37 7.75
C MET A 7 -6.93 14.26 6.32
N GLY A 8 -7.57 15.33 5.83
CA GLY A 8 -8.09 15.40 4.48
C GLY A 8 -6.97 15.47 3.43
N PRO A 9 -7.26 15.20 2.16
CA PRO A 9 -6.28 15.13 1.07
C PRO A 9 -5.59 16.46 0.73
N CYS A 10 -5.89 17.55 1.43
CA CYS A 10 -5.35 18.89 1.17
C CYS A 10 -4.02 19.20 1.87
N ASP A 11 -3.58 18.40 2.85
CA ASP A 11 -2.42 18.75 3.69
C ASP A 11 -1.06 18.40 3.06
N PHE A 12 -1.04 17.79 1.87
CA PHE A 12 0.20 17.39 1.19
C PHE A 12 0.88 18.47 0.34
N HIS A 13 0.23 19.62 0.10
CA HIS A 13 0.70 20.60 -0.87
C HIS A 13 1.36 21.83 -0.26
N ASP A 14 1.50 21.93 1.04
CA ASP A 14 1.96 23.16 1.71
C ASP A 14 3.45 23.16 2.11
N LYS A 15 4.26 22.21 1.63
CA LYS A 15 5.71 22.28 1.84
C LYS A 15 6.30 23.36 0.93
N TYR A 16 7.18 24.19 1.47
CA TYR A 16 7.84 25.23 0.69
C TYR A 16 8.74 24.66 -0.41
N ASP A 17 8.69 25.24 -1.60
CA ASP A 17 9.53 24.83 -2.73
C ASP A 17 10.91 25.49 -2.73
N SER A 18 11.11 26.58 -1.99
CA SER A 18 12.33 27.36 -1.98
C SER A 18 12.60 28.01 -0.63
N TYR A 19 13.88 28.05 -0.27
CA TYR A 19 14.38 28.59 0.98
C TYR A 19 15.54 29.55 0.73
N ILE A 20 15.58 30.63 1.49
CA ILE A 20 16.73 31.54 1.55
C ILE A 20 17.21 31.52 3.00
N LEU A 21 18.45 31.07 3.21
CA LEU A 21 19.08 31.00 4.52
C LEU A 21 20.21 32.03 4.59
N TRP A 22 20.22 32.78 5.68
CA TRP A 22 21.27 33.74 5.94
C TRP A 22 22.10 33.26 7.13
N THR A 23 23.40 32.99 6.91
CA THR A 23 24.24 32.38 7.95
C THR A 23 24.95 33.47 8.78
N ASN A 24 24.24 34.04 9.75
CA ASN A 24 24.86 34.78 10.85
C ASN A 24 25.02 33.90 12.10
N ASP A 25 24.34 32.72 12.11
CA ASP A 25 24.36 31.71 13.17
C ASP A 25 24.74 30.34 12.61
N THR A 26 24.88 29.35 13.47
CA THR A 26 25.13 27.98 13.04
C THR A 26 23.96 27.46 12.18
N LEU A 27 24.27 27.14 10.93
CA LEU A 27 23.30 26.62 9.93
C LEU A 27 22.48 25.46 10.47
N SER A 28 23.11 24.51 11.18
CA SER A 28 22.46 23.38 11.85
C SER A 28 21.29 23.80 12.72
N ARG A 29 21.40 24.90 13.44
CA ARG A 29 20.32 25.39 14.31
C ARG A 29 19.11 25.87 13.50
N GLN A 30 19.35 26.57 12.41
CA GLN A 30 18.28 27.02 11.52
C GLN A 30 17.57 25.85 10.85
N LEU A 31 18.33 24.83 10.40
CA LEU A 31 17.77 23.61 9.80
C LEU A 31 16.98 22.78 10.82
N GLN A 32 17.47 22.69 12.07
CA GLN A 32 16.71 22.03 13.15
C GLN A 32 15.38 22.75 13.43
N GLN A 33 15.39 24.07 13.46
CA GLN A 33 14.17 24.86 13.63
C GLN A 33 13.18 24.64 12.47
N LEU A 34 13.66 24.63 11.22
CA LEU A 34 12.82 24.34 10.07
C LEU A 34 12.23 22.92 10.14
N LYS A 35 13.02 21.93 10.54
CA LYS A 35 12.56 20.55 10.69
C LYS A 35 11.57 20.36 11.85
N ALA A 36 11.60 21.21 12.86
CA ALA A 36 10.64 21.16 13.97
C ALA A 36 9.19 21.51 13.53
N TYR A 37 9.02 22.13 12.37
CA TYR A 37 7.72 22.43 11.80
C TYR A 37 7.45 21.48 10.62
N PRO A 38 6.58 20.48 10.76
CA PRO A 38 6.38 19.41 9.78
C PRO A 38 6.07 19.90 8.36
N ASN A 39 5.31 20.98 8.25
CA ASN A 39 4.91 21.55 6.95
C ASN A 39 5.96 22.48 6.34
N SER A 40 7.00 22.86 7.08
CA SER A 40 8.03 23.81 6.61
C SER A 40 9.25 23.12 6.02
N TRP A 41 9.50 21.84 6.35
CA TRP A 41 10.67 21.13 5.89
C TRP A 41 10.43 20.38 4.59
N ASN A 42 11.19 20.76 3.55
CA ASN A 42 11.22 20.03 2.28
C ASN A 42 12.68 19.90 1.80
N PRO A 43 13.32 18.75 2.00
CA PRO A 43 14.72 18.55 1.56
C PRO A 43 14.88 18.55 0.04
N HIS A 44 13.79 18.33 -0.73
CA HIS A 44 13.80 18.42 -2.19
C HIS A 44 13.68 19.87 -2.71
N GLY A 45 13.35 20.82 -1.84
CA GLY A 45 13.24 22.24 -2.16
C GLY A 45 14.58 22.84 -2.65
N LYS A 46 14.53 24.06 -3.16
CA LYS A 46 15.69 24.81 -3.60
C LYS A 46 16.20 25.69 -2.46
N PHE A 47 17.45 25.51 -2.07
CA PHE A 47 18.08 26.25 -0.98
C PHE A 47 19.13 27.22 -1.51
N LEU A 48 18.93 28.50 -1.26
CA LEU A 48 19.93 29.54 -1.46
C LEU A 48 20.50 29.91 -0.10
N VAL A 49 21.80 29.65 0.11
CA VAL A 49 22.49 29.98 1.36
C VAL A 49 23.40 31.19 1.12
N VAL A 50 23.16 32.28 1.83
CA VAL A 50 23.95 33.49 1.72
C VAL A 50 25.06 33.48 2.76
N LEU A 51 26.31 33.60 2.31
CA LEU A 51 27.51 33.49 3.12
C LEU A 51 28.33 34.78 3.03
N GLU A 52 29.13 35.06 4.04
CA GLU A 52 30.03 36.22 4.04
C GLU A 52 31.40 35.91 3.41
N ARG A 53 31.85 34.65 3.51
CA ARG A 53 33.20 34.24 3.11
C ARG A 53 33.21 33.00 2.25
N ILE A 54 34.07 33.01 1.24
CA ILE A 54 34.23 31.85 0.33
C ILE A 54 34.74 30.59 1.05
N SER A 55 35.53 30.76 2.11
CA SER A 55 36.05 29.64 2.93
C SER A 55 34.97 28.82 3.61
N GLU A 56 33.76 29.35 3.76
CA GLU A 56 32.63 28.69 4.42
C GLU A 56 31.83 27.84 3.45
N VAL A 57 31.99 28.04 2.13
CA VAL A 57 31.17 27.36 1.10
C VAL A 57 31.25 25.84 1.22
N ALA A 58 32.44 25.26 1.31
CA ALA A 58 32.61 23.83 1.37
C ALA A 58 31.98 23.22 2.67
N ILE A 59 32.12 23.92 3.80
CA ILE A 59 31.57 23.51 5.08
C ILE A 59 30.07 23.49 5.03
N VAL A 60 29.47 24.56 4.52
CA VAL A 60 28.02 24.70 4.40
C VAL A 60 27.42 23.68 3.44
N LEU A 61 28.04 23.46 2.29
CA LEU A 61 27.56 22.45 1.34
C LEU A 61 27.64 21.04 1.90
N GLU A 62 28.70 20.73 2.67
CA GLU A 62 28.83 19.43 3.35
C GLU A 62 27.77 19.27 4.47
N GLU A 63 27.50 20.32 5.23
CA GLU A 63 26.44 20.33 6.23
C GLU A 63 25.07 20.11 5.59
N MET A 64 24.74 20.82 4.48
CA MET A 64 23.49 20.62 3.74
C MET A 64 23.38 19.20 3.18
N ARG A 65 24.49 18.60 2.73
CA ARG A 65 24.52 17.21 2.32
C ARG A 65 24.14 16.25 3.47
N GLN A 66 24.62 16.48 4.69
CA GLN A 66 24.24 15.69 5.87
C GLN A 66 22.75 15.78 6.18
N TRP A 67 22.11 16.89 5.86
CA TRP A 67 20.66 17.07 5.93
C TRP A 67 19.91 16.54 4.70
N GLN A 68 20.59 15.81 3.82
CA GLN A 68 20.04 15.24 2.58
C GLN A 68 19.50 16.28 1.59
N VAL A 69 19.95 17.54 1.70
CA VAL A 69 19.57 18.62 0.79
C VAL A 69 20.56 18.67 -0.37
N LEU A 70 20.11 18.26 -1.54
CA LEU A 70 20.92 18.29 -2.77
C LEU A 70 20.81 19.61 -3.52
N ASN A 71 19.62 20.20 -3.60
CA ASN A 71 19.34 21.41 -4.37
C ASN A 71 19.77 22.67 -3.60
N VAL A 72 21.07 22.80 -3.33
CA VAL A 72 21.65 23.91 -2.59
C VAL A 72 22.63 24.70 -3.45
N VAL A 73 22.57 26.02 -3.33
CA VAL A 73 23.50 26.97 -3.93
C VAL A 73 23.95 27.95 -2.86
N ALA A 74 25.25 28.13 -2.74
CA ALA A 74 25.85 29.11 -1.85
C ALA A 74 26.15 30.41 -2.62
N LEU A 75 25.66 31.54 -2.11
CA LEU A 75 25.92 32.89 -2.64
C LEU A 75 26.96 33.59 -1.77
N VAL A 76 28.06 34.03 -2.36
CA VAL A 76 29.20 34.61 -1.66
C VAL A 76 29.65 35.89 -2.38
N PRO A 77 30.04 36.96 -1.67
CA PRO A 77 30.69 38.08 -2.31
C PRO A 77 32.04 37.65 -2.89
N ALA A 78 32.36 38.11 -4.13
CA ALA A 78 33.62 37.78 -4.75
C ALA A 78 34.79 38.48 -4.03
N SER A 79 35.90 37.76 -3.90
CA SER A 79 37.09 38.31 -3.24
C SER A 79 37.73 39.48 -3.99
N SER A 80 37.50 39.61 -5.30
CA SER A 80 38.08 40.62 -6.18
C SER A 80 37.27 41.92 -6.30
N ASP A 81 35.95 41.83 -6.08
CA ASP A 81 35.04 42.98 -6.24
C ASP A 81 33.83 42.83 -5.34
N ARG A 82 33.57 43.81 -4.49
CA ARG A 82 32.44 43.86 -3.56
C ARG A 82 31.07 43.91 -4.23
N ASN A 83 31.03 44.32 -5.52
CA ASN A 83 29.79 44.42 -6.29
C ASN A 83 29.47 43.16 -7.06
N THR A 84 30.32 42.14 -7.00
CA THR A 84 30.15 40.88 -7.68
C THR A 84 29.90 39.76 -6.65
N PHE A 85 28.90 38.96 -6.91
CA PHE A 85 28.57 37.75 -6.12
C PHE A 85 28.83 36.51 -6.94
N GLU A 86 29.33 35.49 -6.30
CA GLU A 86 29.64 34.19 -6.88
C GLU A 86 28.69 33.12 -6.31
N LEU A 87 28.16 32.28 -7.22
CA LEU A 87 27.25 31.19 -6.87
C LEU A 87 28.00 29.87 -6.98
N TYR A 88 28.11 29.18 -5.84
CA TYR A 88 28.77 27.89 -5.74
C TYR A 88 27.77 26.77 -5.45
N THR A 89 28.04 25.61 -6.03
CA THR A 89 27.33 24.38 -5.74
C THR A 89 28.25 23.17 -5.83
N TRP A 90 27.69 21.97 -5.79
CA TRP A 90 28.42 20.72 -5.98
C TRP A 90 27.54 19.70 -6.72
N PHE A 91 28.18 18.71 -7.34
CA PHE A 91 27.51 17.64 -8.08
C PHE A 91 27.91 16.30 -7.50
N PRO A 92 26.99 15.52 -6.90
CA PRO A 92 27.30 14.34 -6.07
C PRO A 92 27.96 13.18 -6.83
N TYR A 93 27.75 13.09 -8.15
CA TYR A 93 28.21 11.96 -8.99
C TYR A 93 29.04 12.41 -10.19
N GLN A 94 29.54 13.64 -10.19
CA GLN A 94 30.34 14.17 -11.30
C GLN A 94 31.73 14.60 -10.81
N PRO A 95 32.80 13.84 -11.15
CA PRO A 95 34.16 14.31 -10.86
C PRO A 95 34.49 15.60 -11.58
N PRO A 96 35.27 16.52 -11.00
CA PRO A 96 35.92 16.41 -9.68
C PRO A 96 35.04 16.85 -8.51
N SER A 97 33.83 17.33 -8.74
CA SER A 97 32.98 17.96 -7.71
C SER A 97 32.51 16.96 -6.65
N GLY A 98 32.10 15.75 -7.06
CA GLY A 98 31.64 14.72 -6.17
C GLY A 98 31.94 13.31 -6.67
N GLU A 99 32.02 12.39 -5.74
CA GLU A 99 32.22 10.97 -5.99
C GLU A 99 31.30 10.17 -5.09
N CYS A 100 30.38 9.41 -5.70
CA CYS A 100 29.40 8.58 -5.00
C CYS A 100 28.70 9.29 -3.81
N GLY A 101 28.15 10.47 -4.07
CA GLY A 101 27.44 11.25 -3.08
C GLY A 101 28.29 12.00 -2.06
N LYS A 102 29.64 11.93 -2.16
CA LYS A 102 30.58 12.65 -1.28
C LYS A 102 31.02 13.93 -1.95
N LEU A 103 31.00 15.02 -1.21
CA LEU A 103 31.56 16.30 -1.67
C LEU A 103 33.10 16.20 -1.76
N ARG A 104 33.65 16.58 -2.92
CA ARG A 104 35.09 16.68 -3.15
C ARG A 104 35.51 18.12 -3.37
N GLU A 105 34.91 18.77 -4.35
CA GLU A 105 35.19 20.15 -4.71
C GLU A 105 33.91 20.93 -4.97
N THR A 106 33.93 22.21 -4.66
CA THR A 106 32.85 23.15 -4.95
C THR A 106 32.99 23.71 -6.35
N VAL A 107 31.91 23.86 -7.07
CA VAL A 107 31.87 24.34 -8.45
C VAL A 107 31.23 25.72 -8.52
N LEU A 108 31.91 26.65 -9.15
CA LEU A 108 31.36 27.96 -9.49
C LEU A 108 30.35 27.80 -10.64
N VAL A 109 29.08 28.00 -10.37
CA VAL A 109 28.00 27.90 -11.37
C VAL A 109 27.83 29.19 -12.13
N ASN A 110 27.74 30.31 -11.40
CA ASN A 110 27.46 31.61 -12.01
C ASN A 110 28.04 32.76 -11.18
N LYS A 111 28.05 33.94 -11.77
CA LYS A 111 28.36 35.20 -11.10
C LYS A 111 27.22 36.18 -11.36
N CYS A 112 26.96 37.06 -10.40
CA CYS A 112 25.96 38.11 -10.48
C CYS A 112 26.59 39.44 -10.07
N THR A 113 26.32 40.50 -10.82
CA THR A 113 26.79 41.84 -10.51
C THR A 113 25.65 42.63 -9.88
N ALA A 114 25.88 43.25 -8.74
CA ALA A 114 24.87 44.04 -8.02
C ALA A 114 24.28 45.19 -8.83
N GLN A 115 25.05 45.76 -9.74
CA GLN A 115 24.65 46.92 -10.57
C GLN A 115 23.73 46.53 -11.73
N GLU A 116 23.93 45.36 -12.33
CA GLU A 116 23.19 44.94 -13.52
C GLU A 116 22.05 44.02 -13.21
N GLY A 117 22.06 43.36 -12.05
CA GLY A 117 21.03 42.42 -11.64
C GLY A 117 20.92 41.16 -12.51
N TYR A 118 21.87 40.93 -13.41
CA TYR A 118 21.88 39.82 -14.35
C TYR A 118 22.90 38.76 -13.94
N LEU A 119 22.52 37.51 -14.19
CA LEU A 119 23.45 36.38 -14.14
C LEU A 119 24.36 36.46 -15.37
N LEU A 120 25.68 36.41 -15.17
CA LEU A 120 26.66 36.51 -16.26
C LEU A 120 26.62 35.35 -17.24
N ARG A 121 26.13 34.18 -16.80
CA ARG A 121 25.91 33.03 -17.64
C ARG A 121 24.41 32.70 -17.71
N ASN A 122 23.92 32.42 -18.89
CA ASN A 122 22.52 31.96 -19.08
C ASN A 122 22.37 30.47 -18.71
N ILE A 123 22.67 30.15 -17.45
CA ILE A 123 22.59 28.81 -16.88
C ILE A 123 21.66 28.88 -15.67
N SER A 124 20.85 27.86 -15.47
CA SER A 124 19.98 27.73 -14.29
C SER A 124 20.82 27.88 -13.02
N VAL A 125 20.32 28.66 -12.05
CA VAL A 125 20.92 28.77 -10.71
C VAL A 125 20.93 27.43 -10.01
N PHE A 126 19.91 26.63 -10.24
CA PHE A 126 19.77 25.26 -9.70
C PHE A 126 19.87 24.24 -10.84
N PRO A 127 21.08 23.83 -11.25
CA PRO A 127 21.26 22.83 -12.28
C PRO A 127 20.81 21.46 -11.78
N PRO A 128 20.35 20.56 -12.67
CA PRO A 128 20.00 19.20 -12.29
C PRO A 128 21.24 18.46 -11.77
N LYS A 129 21.12 17.87 -10.59
CA LYS A 129 22.23 17.22 -9.87
C LYS A 129 22.18 15.71 -9.88
N ILE A 130 21.01 15.15 -10.19
CA ILE A 130 20.84 13.69 -10.27
C ILE A 130 21.27 13.26 -11.67
N PRO A 131 22.37 12.51 -11.81
CA PRO A 131 22.84 12.04 -13.09
C PRO A 131 21.98 10.88 -13.60
N GLN A 132 22.01 10.65 -14.90
CA GLN A 132 21.42 9.44 -15.50
C GLN A 132 22.37 8.22 -15.39
N ASP A 133 23.62 8.45 -15.06
CA ASP A 133 24.68 7.44 -14.88
C ASP A 133 25.40 7.69 -13.56
N PHE A 134 25.40 6.68 -12.69
CA PHE A 134 26.03 6.71 -11.37
C PHE A 134 27.50 6.29 -11.42
N ALA A 135 28.05 6.00 -12.61
CA ALA A 135 29.45 5.64 -12.82
C ALA A 135 29.94 4.49 -11.92
N GLY A 136 29.11 3.48 -11.68
CA GLY A 136 29.42 2.32 -10.86
C GLY A 136 29.28 2.54 -9.35
N CYS A 137 28.83 3.70 -8.89
CA CYS A 137 28.64 3.98 -7.46
C CYS A 137 27.67 2.99 -6.81
N PRO A 138 27.93 2.57 -5.56
CA PRO A 138 27.07 1.64 -4.84
C PRO A 138 25.79 2.32 -4.35
N ILE A 139 24.65 1.62 -4.54
CA ILE A 139 23.39 1.90 -3.88
C ILE A 139 23.25 0.88 -2.76
N THR A 140 23.10 1.33 -1.53
CA THR A 140 22.90 0.46 -0.37
C THR A 140 21.42 0.16 -0.22
N VAL A 141 21.05 -1.11 -0.23
CA VAL A 141 19.67 -1.58 -0.20
C VAL A 141 19.42 -2.37 1.08
N SER A 142 18.51 -1.91 1.92
CA SER A 142 18.04 -2.68 3.07
C SER A 142 16.89 -3.58 2.64
N THR A 143 17.04 -4.89 2.89
CA THR A 143 16.05 -5.90 2.51
C THR A 143 16.16 -7.15 3.36
N LEU A 144 15.09 -7.95 3.35
CA LEU A 144 14.98 -9.24 4.03
C LEU A 144 14.49 -10.31 3.06
N PRO A 145 14.78 -11.59 3.32
CA PRO A 145 14.16 -12.68 2.56
C PRO A 145 12.64 -12.67 2.73
N SER A 146 11.91 -12.56 1.63
CA SER A 146 10.44 -12.58 1.61
C SER A 146 9.95 -13.05 0.24
N GLU A 147 9.61 -14.30 0.14
CA GLU A 147 9.06 -14.86 -1.10
C GLU A 147 7.65 -14.31 -1.39
N PRO A 148 7.33 -14.00 -2.63
CA PRO A 148 8.10 -14.10 -3.87
C PRO A 148 8.95 -12.86 -4.23
N HIS A 149 8.99 -11.83 -3.37
CA HIS A 149 9.63 -10.55 -3.65
C HIS A 149 11.15 -10.64 -3.60
N VAL A 150 11.69 -11.24 -2.55
CA VAL A 150 13.13 -11.37 -2.30
C VAL A 150 13.44 -12.81 -1.92
N MET A 151 14.19 -13.51 -2.80
CA MET A 151 14.59 -14.90 -2.60
C MET A 151 16.10 -15.01 -2.41
N THR A 152 16.49 -15.81 -1.43
CA THR A 152 17.90 -16.14 -1.20
C THR A 152 18.31 -17.40 -1.99
N SER A 153 19.55 -17.48 -2.44
CA SER A 153 20.05 -18.72 -3.02
C SER A 153 20.23 -19.77 -1.91
N ILE A 154 19.54 -20.90 -2.05
CA ILE A 154 19.51 -22.01 -1.09
C ILE A 154 20.93 -22.54 -0.77
N ASP A 155 21.86 -22.43 -1.68
CA ASP A 155 23.21 -23.00 -1.54
C ASP A 155 24.15 -22.23 -0.60
N ARG A 156 23.80 -21.04 -0.12
CA ARG A 156 24.69 -20.18 0.68
C ARG A 156 24.26 -19.95 2.13
N VAL A 157 23.02 -20.21 2.48
CA VAL A 157 22.52 -20.01 3.86
C VAL A 157 23.23 -20.89 4.89
N GLU A 158 23.75 -22.04 4.46
CA GLU A 158 24.46 -22.98 5.36
C GLU A 158 25.93 -22.64 5.63
N ARG A 159 26.57 -21.75 4.85
CA ARG A 159 28.04 -21.62 4.90
C ARG A 159 28.58 -20.33 5.53
N GLN A 160 27.87 -19.20 5.54
CA GLN A 160 28.34 -17.96 6.17
C GLN A 160 27.20 -16.99 6.48
N PRO A 161 26.82 -16.80 7.74
CA PRO A 161 25.73 -15.83 8.09
C PRO A 161 26.12 -14.34 8.00
N GLU A 162 27.41 -14.01 7.82
CA GLU A 162 27.89 -12.61 7.85
C GLU A 162 28.45 -12.06 6.53
N ALA A 163 28.59 -12.87 5.48
CA ALA A 163 29.12 -12.38 4.21
C ALA A 163 27.99 -12.14 3.22
N ASP A 164 27.87 -10.88 2.77
CA ASP A 164 27.04 -10.37 1.68
C ASP A 164 25.91 -11.34 1.26
N ALA A 165 24.78 -11.24 1.93
CA ALA A 165 23.59 -12.01 1.58
C ALA A 165 23.24 -11.71 0.11
N THR A 166 23.67 -12.58 -0.78
CA THR A 166 23.39 -12.47 -2.21
C THR A 166 21.99 -12.98 -2.42
N TYR A 167 21.04 -12.05 -2.46
CA TYR A 167 19.69 -12.36 -2.90
C TYR A 167 19.74 -12.71 -4.39
N ALA A 168 19.26 -13.89 -4.74
CA ALA A 168 19.47 -14.46 -6.06
C ALA A 168 18.37 -14.08 -7.04
N ASP A 169 17.12 -14.02 -6.59
CA ASP A 169 15.95 -13.80 -7.45
C ASP A 169 14.80 -13.18 -6.63
N GLY A 170 13.70 -12.93 -7.29
CA GLY A 170 12.48 -12.35 -6.74
C GLY A 170 12.04 -11.13 -7.54
N LEU A 171 10.80 -10.75 -7.36
CA LEU A 171 10.20 -9.63 -8.09
C LEU A 171 11.00 -8.34 -7.89
N ASP A 172 11.26 -8.00 -6.63
CA ASP A 172 11.99 -6.79 -6.25
C ASP A 172 13.44 -6.84 -6.72
N ILE A 173 14.09 -8.00 -6.62
CA ILE A 173 15.49 -8.18 -7.05
C ILE A 173 15.62 -8.00 -8.56
N ARG A 174 14.65 -8.51 -9.34
CA ARG A 174 14.63 -8.31 -10.80
C ARG A 174 14.44 -6.85 -11.17
N LEU A 175 13.51 -6.15 -10.48
CA LEU A 175 13.31 -4.72 -10.66
C LEU A 175 14.57 -3.93 -10.31
N LEU A 176 15.20 -4.23 -9.17
CA LEU A 176 16.45 -3.61 -8.74
C LEU A 176 17.59 -3.84 -9.75
N ASN A 177 17.69 -5.04 -10.31
CA ASN A 177 18.70 -5.34 -11.34
C ASN A 177 18.46 -4.51 -12.62
N PHE A 178 17.23 -4.28 -13.00
CA PHE A 178 16.89 -3.39 -14.12
C PHE A 178 17.31 -1.94 -13.82
N VAL A 179 16.98 -1.43 -12.63
CA VAL A 179 17.37 -0.08 -12.18
C VAL A 179 18.91 0.05 -12.13
N LYS A 180 19.60 -0.93 -11.54
CA LYS A 180 21.05 -0.99 -11.48
C LYS A 180 21.69 -0.87 -12.86
N GLN A 181 21.21 -1.64 -13.85
CA GLN A 181 21.71 -1.60 -15.22
C GLN A 181 21.43 -0.24 -15.87
N ARG A 182 20.22 0.29 -15.70
CA ARG A 182 19.81 1.58 -16.32
C ARG A 182 20.59 2.77 -15.77
N LEU A 183 20.95 2.74 -14.50
CA LEU A 183 21.69 3.79 -13.82
C LEU A 183 23.20 3.55 -13.78
N ASN A 184 23.70 2.44 -14.31
CA ASN A 184 25.12 2.04 -14.20
C ASN A 184 25.60 2.12 -12.74
N ALA A 185 24.85 1.52 -11.83
CA ALA A 185 25.14 1.49 -10.40
C ALA A 185 25.60 0.09 -9.96
N SER A 186 26.30 0.00 -8.85
CA SER A 186 26.49 -1.26 -8.11
C SER A 186 25.49 -1.34 -6.96
N VAL A 187 25.22 -2.54 -6.46
CA VAL A 187 24.28 -2.74 -5.35
C VAL A 187 24.98 -3.40 -4.19
N ARG A 188 24.77 -2.87 -2.99
CA ARG A 188 25.22 -3.45 -1.74
C ARG A 188 23.99 -3.73 -0.88
N PHE A 189 23.80 -4.98 -0.47
CA PHE A 189 22.72 -5.35 0.42
C PHE A 189 23.13 -5.17 1.89
N LEU A 190 22.21 -4.60 2.67
CA LEU A 190 22.36 -4.39 4.10
C LEU A 190 21.08 -4.90 4.78
N PRO A 191 21.07 -6.13 5.34
CA PRO A 191 19.93 -6.60 6.09
C PRO A 191 19.79 -5.80 7.40
N PRO A 192 18.58 -5.44 7.81
CA PRO A 192 18.37 -4.74 9.07
C PRO A 192 18.76 -5.63 10.26
N PRO A 193 19.45 -5.07 11.27
CA PRO A 193 20.01 -5.85 12.38
C PRO A 193 18.94 -6.50 13.28
N ASP A 194 17.75 -5.96 13.30
CA ASP A 194 16.59 -6.48 14.06
C ASP A 194 15.78 -7.52 13.30
N GLY A 195 16.04 -7.70 11.99
CA GLY A 195 15.31 -8.65 11.15
C GLY A 195 13.86 -8.27 10.87
N GLU A 196 13.47 -7.04 11.15
CA GLU A 196 12.12 -6.56 10.98
C GLU A 196 11.95 -5.77 9.68
N TRP A 197 10.71 -5.75 9.16
CA TRP A 197 10.41 -4.95 7.97
C TRP A 197 10.29 -3.48 8.35
N TRP A 198 9.49 -3.19 9.36
CA TRP A 198 9.28 -1.88 9.92
C TRP A 198 8.72 -2.03 11.33
N THR A 199 9.33 -1.35 12.26
CA THR A 199 8.97 -1.40 13.67
C THR A 199 9.10 0.00 14.24
N ILE A 200 8.14 0.39 15.06
CA ILE A 200 8.24 1.60 15.88
C ILE A 200 8.47 1.14 17.30
N TYR A 201 9.62 1.46 17.85
CA TYR A 201 9.95 1.15 19.24
C TYR A 201 9.24 2.08 20.23
N PHE A 202 9.19 1.68 21.49
CA PHE A 202 8.52 2.46 22.58
C PHE A 202 9.04 3.88 22.75
N ASN A 203 10.26 4.17 22.30
CA ASN A 203 10.87 5.50 22.30
C ASN A 203 10.56 6.30 21.02
N ASN A 204 9.58 5.89 20.24
CA ASN A 204 9.22 6.47 18.93
C ASN A 204 10.37 6.48 17.91
N THR A 205 11.33 5.55 18.00
CA THR A 205 12.33 5.36 16.96
C THR A 205 11.90 4.27 16.00
N TRP A 206 12.20 4.46 14.71
CA TRP A 206 11.95 3.49 13.67
C TRP A 206 13.03 2.40 13.66
N GLY A 207 12.63 1.15 13.51
CA GLY A 207 13.51 0.01 13.28
C GLY A 207 13.27 -0.65 11.94
N GLY A 208 13.96 -1.74 11.68
CA GLY A 208 13.84 -2.53 10.47
C GLY A 208 14.33 -1.82 9.22
N ILE A 209 13.82 -2.25 8.07
CA ILE A 209 14.13 -1.67 6.74
C ILE A 209 13.79 -0.17 6.71
N ALA A 210 12.62 0.22 7.26
CA ALA A 210 12.21 1.62 7.31
C ALA A 210 13.18 2.48 8.15
N GLY A 211 13.63 1.97 9.31
CA GLY A 211 14.63 2.64 10.13
C GLY A 211 15.99 2.76 9.44
N ASP A 212 16.40 1.78 8.65
CA ASP A 212 17.66 1.84 7.89
C ASP A 212 17.66 2.98 6.87
N VAL A 213 16.53 3.16 6.16
CA VAL A 213 16.39 4.25 5.18
C VAL A 213 16.28 5.61 5.89
N LEU A 214 15.44 5.70 6.92
CA LEU A 214 15.20 6.95 7.64
C LEU A 214 16.47 7.53 8.27
N TYR A 215 17.32 6.65 8.83
CA TYR A 215 18.58 7.05 9.47
C TYR A 215 19.78 7.06 8.51
N GLY A 216 19.55 6.89 7.20
CA GLY A 216 20.59 6.96 6.16
C GLY A 216 21.60 5.82 6.21
N ARG A 217 21.27 4.67 6.80
CA ARG A 217 22.08 3.45 6.73
C ARG A 217 21.95 2.76 5.37
N ALA A 218 20.76 2.87 4.78
CA ALA A 218 20.48 2.40 3.42
C ALA A 218 19.89 3.53 2.58
N ASP A 219 20.15 3.49 1.27
CA ASP A 219 19.60 4.44 0.30
C ASP A 219 18.19 4.04 -0.13
N VAL A 220 17.90 2.74 -0.16
CA VAL A 220 16.63 2.16 -0.59
C VAL A 220 16.23 1.02 0.34
N GLY A 221 14.96 0.96 0.70
CA GLY A 221 14.33 -0.16 1.38
C GLY A 221 13.39 -0.90 0.44
N MET A 222 13.48 -2.22 0.38
CA MET A 222 12.59 -3.05 -0.43
C MET A 222 12.37 -4.42 0.21
N CYS A 223 11.17 -4.94 0.12
CA CYS A 223 10.79 -6.30 0.55
C CYS A 223 9.27 -6.50 0.40
N GLY A 224 8.71 -6.26 -0.79
CA GLY A 224 7.26 -6.23 -0.95
C GLY A 224 6.58 -5.17 -0.08
N THR A 225 7.23 -4.02 0.09
CA THR A 225 6.78 -2.98 1.01
C THR A 225 5.48 -2.36 0.54
N THR A 226 4.47 -2.37 1.40
CA THR A 226 3.19 -1.74 1.12
C THR A 226 3.28 -0.22 1.34
N TYR A 227 2.68 0.55 0.44
CA TYR A 227 2.53 1.99 0.64
C TYR A 227 1.69 2.25 1.90
N ALA A 228 2.30 2.86 2.89
CA ALA A 228 1.65 3.21 4.14
C ALA A 228 1.64 4.73 4.35
N TYR A 229 0.45 5.30 4.40
CA TYR A 229 0.25 6.74 4.60
C TYR A 229 0.97 7.29 5.85
N ALA A 230 0.98 6.50 6.93
CA ALA A 230 1.64 6.90 8.18
C ALA A 230 3.16 7.11 8.06
N MET A 231 3.80 6.58 7.01
CA MET A 231 5.24 6.70 6.78
C MET A 231 5.61 7.84 5.83
N THR A 232 4.64 8.40 5.10
CA THR A 232 4.89 9.43 4.08
C THR A 232 5.48 10.74 4.62
N PRO A 233 5.30 11.14 5.89
CA PRO A 233 5.99 12.31 6.42
C PRO A 233 7.51 12.15 6.51
N ASP A 234 7.97 10.92 6.73
CA ASP A 234 9.36 10.61 7.05
C ASP A 234 10.11 9.92 5.90
N LEU A 235 9.40 9.21 5.02
CA LEU A 235 9.95 8.40 3.94
C LEU A 235 9.31 8.74 2.60
N ASP A 236 10.11 8.80 1.56
CA ASP A 236 9.64 8.92 0.18
C ASP A 236 9.40 7.53 -0.42
N PHE A 237 8.28 7.38 -1.12
CA PHE A 237 7.93 6.16 -1.82
C PHE A 237 8.08 6.31 -3.32
N THR A 238 8.51 5.26 -3.98
CA THR A 238 8.48 5.17 -5.44
C THR A 238 7.05 5.00 -5.94
N VAL A 239 6.87 5.12 -7.25
CA VAL A 239 5.57 4.76 -7.88
C VAL A 239 5.29 3.29 -7.60
N PRO A 240 4.07 2.92 -7.17
CA PRO A 240 3.69 1.52 -6.98
C PRO A 240 3.85 0.73 -8.29
N TYR A 241 4.56 -0.38 -8.23
CA TYR A 241 4.79 -1.27 -9.37
C TYR A 241 3.92 -2.54 -9.30
N GLU A 242 3.27 -2.77 -8.17
CA GLU A 242 2.36 -3.89 -7.95
C GLU A 242 1.16 -3.43 -7.12
N ALA A 243 -0.01 -3.96 -7.42
CA ALA A 243 -1.23 -3.79 -6.64
C ALA A 243 -1.72 -5.16 -6.17
N LEU A 244 -1.95 -5.29 -4.88
CA LEU A 244 -2.42 -6.52 -4.24
C LEU A 244 -3.79 -6.30 -3.63
N ASP A 245 -4.71 -7.21 -3.90
CA ASP A 245 -6.02 -7.24 -3.27
C ASP A 245 -6.02 -8.18 -2.06
N ALA A 246 -6.49 -7.69 -0.92
CA ALA A 246 -6.74 -8.53 0.23
C ALA A 246 -8.08 -9.25 0.07
N LEU A 247 -8.05 -10.57 -0.03
CA LEU A 247 -9.24 -11.38 -0.26
C LEU A 247 -9.46 -12.36 0.90
N PHE A 248 -10.73 -12.53 1.26
CA PHE A 248 -11.11 -13.62 2.15
C PHE A 248 -11.32 -14.91 1.35
N VAL A 249 -10.55 -15.93 1.66
CA VAL A 249 -10.74 -17.26 1.10
C VAL A 249 -11.69 -18.03 2.00
N VAL A 250 -12.84 -18.43 1.45
CA VAL A 250 -13.83 -19.24 2.15
C VAL A 250 -13.97 -20.61 1.47
N PRO A 251 -14.25 -21.69 2.24
CA PRO A 251 -14.49 -22.98 1.65
C PRO A 251 -15.66 -22.94 0.67
N ARG A 252 -15.49 -23.55 -0.49
CA ARG A 252 -16.58 -23.66 -1.46
C ARG A 252 -17.78 -24.36 -0.84
N ALA A 253 -18.95 -23.76 -0.95
CA ALA A 253 -20.20 -24.37 -0.49
C ALA A 253 -20.37 -25.76 -1.12
N LYS A 254 -20.59 -26.78 -0.26
CA LYS A 254 -20.88 -28.14 -0.73
C LYS A 254 -22.27 -28.16 -1.35
N GLN A 255 -22.39 -28.75 -2.53
CA GLN A 255 -23.68 -28.94 -3.16
C GLN A 255 -24.48 -29.97 -2.35
N HIS A 256 -25.71 -29.60 -1.98
CA HIS A 256 -26.63 -30.56 -1.34
C HIS A 256 -27.11 -31.61 -2.37
N PRO A 257 -27.30 -32.84 -1.96
CA PRO A 257 -27.87 -33.86 -2.83
C PRO A 257 -29.23 -33.39 -3.37
N ARG A 258 -29.48 -33.59 -4.68
CA ARG A 258 -30.68 -33.10 -5.35
C ARG A 258 -31.98 -33.63 -4.76
N TRP A 259 -31.98 -34.88 -4.26
CA TRP A 259 -33.13 -35.49 -3.62
C TRP A 259 -33.55 -34.77 -2.33
N ASN A 260 -32.61 -34.15 -1.62
CA ASN A 260 -32.90 -33.44 -0.38
C ASN A 260 -33.47 -32.02 -0.62
N SER A 261 -33.43 -31.55 -1.83
CA SER A 261 -33.95 -30.20 -2.20
C SER A 261 -35.45 -30.12 -1.98
N ILE A 262 -36.20 -31.19 -2.32
CA ILE A 262 -37.66 -31.26 -2.15
C ILE A 262 -38.03 -31.15 -0.65
N ALA A 263 -37.33 -31.90 0.21
CA ALA A 263 -37.62 -31.90 1.66
C ALA A 263 -37.30 -30.56 2.33
N ARG A 264 -36.38 -29.76 1.74
CA ARG A 264 -35.94 -28.48 2.26
C ARG A 264 -36.76 -27.26 1.77
N VAL A 265 -37.72 -27.47 0.88
CA VAL A 265 -38.58 -26.38 0.41
C VAL A 265 -39.43 -25.81 1.57
N CYS A 266 -39.81 -26.65 2.51
CA CYS A 266 -40.56 -26.24 3.68
C CYS A 266 -39.84 -26.67 4.96
N ASP A 267 -40.03 -25.92 6.04
CA ASP A 267 -39.57 -26.26 7.38
C ASP A 267 -40.38 -27.44 7.95
N LEU A 268 -39.78 -28.16 8.88
CA LEU A 268 -40.41 -29.29 9.53
C LEU A 268 -41.84 -29.03 10.07
N PRO A 269 -42.10 -27.87 10.76
CA PRO A 269 -43.45 -27.56 11.22
C PRO A 269 -44.45 -27.38 10.05
N THR A 270 -44.02 -26.88 8.93
CA THR A 270 -44.86 -26.73 7.73
C THR A 270 -45.23 -28.08 7.14
N TRP A 271 -44.28 -29.03 7.08
CA TRP A 271 -44.54 -30.39 6.65
C TRP A 271 -45.52 -31.10 7.57
N LEU A 272 -45.35 -30.97 8.90
CA LEU A 272 -46.28 -31.54 9.87
C LEU A 272 -47.67 -30.94 9.75
N LEU A 273 -47.80 -29.62 9.60
CA LEU A 273 -49.07 -28.94 9.38
C LEU A 273 -49.78 -29.47 8.13
N LEU A 274 -49.05 -29.64 7.06
CA LEU A 274 -49.58 -30.14 5.78
C LEU A 274 -50.14 -31.57 5.92
N ILE A 275 -49.42 -32.45 6.64
CA ILE A 275 -49.87 -33.82 6.93
C ILE A 275 -51.17 -33.76 7.79
N ILE A 276 -51.21 -32.93 8.81
CA ILE A 276 -52.39 -32.77 9.67
C ILE A 276 -53.60 -32.30 8.86
N VAL A 277 -53.40 -31.27 8.02
CA VAL A 277 -54.48 -30.73 7.15
C VAL A 277 -55.01 -31.83 6.21
N MET A 278 -54.11 -32.65 5.64
CA MET A 278 -54.52 -33.75 4.78
C MET A 278 -55.35 -34.82 5.52
N ILE A 279 -54.93 -35.19 6.74
CA ILE A 279 -55.67 -36.14 7.56
C ILE A 279 -57.06 -35.55 7.92
N VAL A 280 -57.12 -34.30 8.33
CA VAL A 280 -58.38 -33.60 8.66
C VAL A 280 -59.30 -33.56 7.45
N ALA A 281 -58.79 -33.22 6.28
CA ALA A 281 -59.55 -33.20 5.02
C ALA A 281 -60.11 -34.60 4.67
N ALA A 282 -59.30 -35.66 4.83
CA ALA A 282 -59.74 -37.00 4.58
C ALA A 282 -60.85 -37.48 5.57
N VAL A 283 -60.72 -37.08 6.85
CA VAL A 283 -61.76 -37.35 7.88
C VAL A 283 -63.04 -36.61 7.57
N ILE A 284 -62.96 -35.35 7.20
CA ILE A 284 -64.14 -34.55 6.80
C ILE A 284 -64.84 -35.19 5.58
N MET A 285 -64.06 -35.56 4.55
CA MET A 285 -64.62 -36.25 3.38
C MET A 285 -65.33 -37.59 3.78
N LEU A 286 -64.72 -38.36 4.64
CA LEU A 286 -65.29 -39.62 5.14
C LEU A 286 -66.59 -39.39 5.96
N CYS A 287 -66.61 -38.34 6.78
CA CYS A 287 -67.77 -37.99 7.55
C CYS A 287 -68.94 -37.57 6.64
N LEU A 288 -68.61 -36.68 5.67
CA LEU A 288 -69.62 -36.22 4.70
C LEU A 288 -70.16 -37.37 3.83
N ALA A 289 -69.32 -38.32 3.40
CA ALA A 289 -69.73 -39.49 2.63
C ALA A 289 -70.65 -40.35 3.44
N ASN A 290 -70.40 -40.60 4.74
CA ASN A 290 -71.23 -41.40 5.63
C ASN A 290 -72.52 -40.68 6.00
N TYR A 291 -72.50 -39.36 6.18
CA TYR A 291 -73.71 -38.57 6.45
C TYR A 291 -74.61 -38.48 5.21
N GLY A 292 -74.01 -38.41 4.01
CA GLY A 292 -74.73 -38.35 2.76
C GLY A 292 -75.45 -39.60 2.33
N THR A 293 -75.14 -40.81 2.92
CA THR A 293 -75.76 -42.08 2.61
C THR A 293 -77.27 -42.09 2.89
N LYS A 294 -77.79 -41.10 3.65
CA LYS A 294 -79.21 -40.99 3.96
C LYS A 294 -80.00 -40.34 2.83
N TYR A 295 -79.28 -39.64 1.91
CA TYR A 295 -79.91 -38.81 0.84
C TYR A 295 -79.42 -39.14 -0.59
N SER A 296 -78.23 -39.74 -0.77
CA SER A 296 -77.63 -40.08 -2.08
C SER A 296 -76.63 -41.20 -1.90
N GLU A 297 -76.59 -42.16 -2.85
CA GLU A 297 -75.50 -43.18 -2.90
C GLU A 297 -74.22 -42.53 -3.37
N GLU A 298 -73.30 -42.29 -2.40
CA GLU A 298 -71.94 -41.78 -2.71
C GLU A 298 -71.07 -42.87 -3.27
N GLN A 299 -69.99 -42.51 -4.02
CA GLN A 299 -69.07 -43.50 -4.62
C GLN A 299 -68.37 -44.28 -3.52
N PRO A 300 -68.11 -45.58 -3.71
CA PRO A 300 -67.53 -46.50 -2.73
C PRO A 300 -66.15 -46.08 -2.28
N ASP A 301 -65.40 -45.38 -3.15
CA ASP A 301 -64.04 -44.88 -2.89
C ASP A 301 -64.01 -43.88 -1.72
N TYR A 302 -65.04 -43.00 -1.58
CA TYR A 302 -65.15 -42.03 -0.49
C TYR A 302 -65.71 -42.59 0.83
N ARG A 303 -66.12 -43.86 0.84
CA ARG A 303 -66.55 -44.60 2.08
C ARG A 303 -65.37 -45.24 2.78
N SER A 304 -64.19 -45.25 2.20
CA SER A 304 -62.95 -45.75 2.80
C SER A 304 -61.98 -44.64 3.15
N MET A 305 -61.31 -44.79 4.30
CA MET A 305 -60.29 -43.77 4.69
C MET A 305 -59.16 -43.68 3.70
N SER A 306 -58.76 -44.78 3.08
CA SER A 306 -57.71 -44.80 2.06
C SER A 306 -58.13 -44.09 0.79
N GLY A 307 -59.38 -44.19 0.36
CA GLY A 307 -59.91 -43.48 -0.80
C GLY A 307 -60.01 -41.97 -0.55
N CYS A 308 -60.46 -41.53 0.64
CA CYS A 308 -60.49 -40.15 1.04
C CYS A 308 -59.08 -39.55 1.13
N LEU A 309 -58.11 -40.29 1.70
CA LEU A 309 -56.74 -39.85 1.82
C LEU A 309 -56.07 -39.70 0.44
N SER A 310 -56.28 -40.66 -0.48
CA SER A 310 -55.74 -40.58 -1.85
C SER A 310 -56.35 -39.41 -2.65
N SER A 311 -57.62 -39.13 -2.44
CA SER A 311 -58.30 -38.01 -3.09
C SER A 311 -57.81 -36.66 -2.53
N ALA A 312 -57.61 -36.55 -1.21
CA ALA A 312 -57.00 -35.37 -0.60
C ALA A 312 -55.57 -35.15 -1.09
N TRP A 313 -54.79 -36.23 -1.23
CA TRP A 313 -53.43 -36.17 -1.79
C TRP A 313 -53.44 -35.74 -3.25
N ALA A 314 -54.33 -36.28 -4.08
CA ALA A 314 -54.48 -35.90 -5.47
C ALA A 314 -54.84 -34.40 -5.61
N ALA A 315 -55.76 -33.92 -4.80
CA ALA A 315 -56.14 -32.49 -4.77
C ALA A 315 -54.96 -31.60 -4.39
N MET A 316 -54.15 -31.99 -3.42
CA MET A 316 -52.94 -31.25 -3.01
C MET A 316 -51.90 -31.20 -4.12
N LEU A 317 -51.72 -32.26 -4.87
CA LEU A 317 -50.78 -32.30 -6.01
C LEU A 317 -51.33 -31.64 -7.27
N GLY A 318 -52.58 -31.14 -7.27
CA GLY A 318 -53.23 -30.57 -8.46
C GLY A 318 -53.55 -31.64 -9.50
N VAL A 319 -53.63 -32.94 -9.15
CA VAL A 319 -53.95 -34.03 -10.06
C VAL A 319 -55.46 -34.27 -10.04
N SER A 320 -56.06 -34.50 -11.20
CA SER A 320 -57.49 -34.78 -11.27
C SER A 320 -57.81 -36.10 -10.55
N VAL A 321 -58.85 -36.07 -9.71
CA VAL A 321 -59.35 -37.26 -9.05
C VAL A 321 -60.11 -38.14 -10.07
N PRO A 322 -59.78 -39.46 -10.19
CA PRO A 322 -60.35 -40.35 -11.20
C PRO A 322 -61.86 -40.44 -11.18
N ARG A 323 -62.46 -40.30 -10.02
CA ARG A 323 -63.90 -40.33 -9.80
C ARG A 323 -64.32 -39.18 -8.95
N GLN A 324 -65.12 -38.25 -9.49
CA GLN A 324 -65.63 -37.12 -8.73
C GLN A 324 -66.74 -37.53 -7.75
N PRO A 325 -66.81 -36.88 -6.60
CA PRO A 325 -67.92 -37.12 -5.66
C PRO A 325 -69.25 -36.72 -6.26
N ARG A 326 -70.29 -37.47 -5.92
CA ARG A 326 -71.66 -37.23 -6.41
C ARG A 326 -72.41 -36.22 -5.61
N SER A 327 -72.14 -36.13 -4.34
CA SER A 327 -72.83 -35.18 -3.42
C SER A 327 -72.30 -33.76 -3.56
N ALA A 328 -73.17 -32.77 -3.59
CA ALA A 328 -72.84 -31.37 -3.73
C ALA A 328 -71.88 -30.82 -2.62
N PRO A 329 -72.01 -31.26 -1.31
CA PRO A 329 -71.11 -30.76 -0.28
C PRO A 329 -69.68 -31.33 -0.36
N MET A 330 -69.44 -32.32 -1.21
CA MET A 330 -68.09 -32.90 -1.41
C MET A 330 -67.44 -32.46 -2.71
N ARG A 331 -68.17 -31.77 -3.58
CA ARG A 331 -67.60 -31.12 -4.77
C ARG A 331 -67.02 -29.75 -4.45
#